data_107d0ebfc5ed8217aec213e95d187c0e
#
_entry.id   107d0ebfc5ed8217aec213e95d187c0e
#
_cell.length_a   1.000
_cell.length_b   1.000
_cell.length_c   1.000
_cell.angle_alpha   90.00
_cell.angle_beta   90.00
_cell.angle_gamma   90.00
#
_symmetry.space_group_name_H-M   'P 1'
#
loop_
_entity.id
_entity.type
_entity.pdbx_description
1 polymer ?
#
loop_
_entity_poly.entity_id
_entity_poly.type
_entity_poly.pdbx_seq_one_letter_code
_entity_poly.pdbx_strand_id
1 'polypeptide(L)'
;MGNGSSYLNDQPIRHSPGMSVSSDFRDIETRADCEQLVRAFYGRALVDPIIGWIFVDVAKLDVEAHVPQIASFWETILLGSRSYAGGAFAPHAALNARVRLRAGHFERWLALWRATVDELFVGERAELAKSHALRVAQAFQRRLQAPASAADSTLAPGGLSVTWHAPPQVRKNSTRS
;
A
#
# COMPACT_ATOMS: atom_id res chain seq x y z
N MET A 1 69.33 -44.22 -5.70
CA MET A 1 69.31 -43.37 -6.91
C MET A 1 67.90 -43.44 -7.51
N GLY A 2 67.17 -42.34 -7.57
CA GLY A 2 65.85 -42.35 -8.18
C GLY A 2 65.01 -41.15 -7.60
N ASN A 3 65.24 -39.96 -8.20
CA ASN A 3 64.47 -38.77 -7.92
C ASN A 3 63.03 -38.92 -8.42
N GLY A 4 62.09 -38.76 -7.52
CA GLY A 4 60.65 -38.55 -7.81
C GLY A 4 60.31 -37.09 -7.63
N SER A 5 60.28 -36.33 -8.73
CA SER A 5 59.87 -34.94 -8.76
C SER A 5 58.35 -34.85 -8.72
N SER A 6 57.78 -34.32 -7.61
CA SER A 6 56.36 -34.00 -7.45
C SER A 6 56.06 -32.67 -8.14
N TYR A 7 55.37 -32.71 -9.27
CA TYR A 7 54.81 -31.49 -9.90
C TYR A 7 53.55 -31.07 -9.14
N LEU A 8 53.67 -29.97 -8.37
CA LEU A 8 52.53 -29.23 -7.84
C LEU A 8 51.77 -28.60 -8.98
N ASN A 9 50.54 -29.05 -9.17
CA ASN A 9 49.62 -28.50 -10.16
C ASN A 9 49.01 -27.23 -9.55
N ASP A 10 49.63 -26.09 -9.89
CA ASP A 10 49.14 -24.78 -9.54
C ASP A 10 47.99 -24.37 -10.50
N GLN A 11 46.78 -24.71 -10.14
CA GLN A 11 45.59 -24.28 -10.87
C GLN A 11 45.18 -22.91 -10.35
N PRO A 12 45.10 -21.89 -11.21
CA PRO A 12 44.59 -20.59 -10.78
C PRO A 12 43.09 -20.69 -10.44
N ILE A 13 42.77 -20.31 -9.21
CA ILE A 13 41.39 -20.21 -8.74
C ILE A 13 40.67 -19.21 -9.65
N ARG A 14 39.79 -19.71 -10.51
CA ARG A 14 38.86 -18.88 -11.28
C ARG A 14 37.90 -18.21 -10.31
N HIS A 15 38.15 -16.95 -10.03
CA HIS A 15 37.17 -16.07 -9.38
C HIS A 15 35.97 -15.97 -10.31
N SER A 16 34.91 -16.64 -9.97
CA SER A 16 33.59 -16.38 -10.56
C SER A 16 33.27 -14.90 -10.32
N PRO A 17 32.91 -14.13 -11.34
CA PRO A 17 32.41 -12.80 -11.12
C PRO A 17 31.15 -12.91 -10.26
N GLY A 18 31.22 -12.40 -9.02
CA GLY A 18 30.07 -12.26 -8.18
C GLY A 18 28.99 -11.55 -8.99
N MET A 19 27.85 -12.19 -9.16
CA MET A 19 26.64 -11.51 -9.62
C MET A 19 26.34 -10.42 -8.60
N SER A 20 26.82 -9.21 -8.86
CA SER A 20 26.26 -8.00 -8.27
C SER A 20 24.80 -7.98 -8.67
N VAL A 21 23.94 -8.40 -7.79
CA VAL A 21 22.53 -8.03 -7.83
C VAL A 21 22.52 -6.55 -7.50
N SER A 22 22.79 -5.71 -8.50
CA SER A 22 22.43 -4.31 -8.45
C SER A 22 20.91 -4.29 -8.42
N SER A 23 20.33 -4.33 -7.22
CA SER A 23 18.98 -3.87 -7.04
C SER A 23 19.03 -2.37 -7.32
N ASP A 24 18.78 -1.99 -8.59
CA ASP A 24 18.54 -0.60 -9.00
C ASP A 24 17.24 -0.12 -8.35
N PHE A 25 17.29 0.05 -7.02
CA PHE A 25 16.21 0.67 -6.30
C PHE A 25 16.17 2.14 -6.72
N ARG A 26 15.10 2.51 -7.40
CA ARG A 26 14.81 3.88 -7.81
C ARG A 26 13.67 4.46 -6.98
N ASP A 27 13.52 5.76 -7.01
CA ASP A 27 12.40 6.42 -6.35
C ASP A 27 11.08 6.25 -7.14
N ILE A 28 9.98 6.63 -6.53
CA ILE A 28 8.65 6.64 -7.13
C ILE A 28 8.56 7.85 -8.07
N GLU A 29 8.48 7.64 -9.38
CA GLU A 29 8.56 8.70 -10.38
C GLU A 29 7.33 8.80 -11.28
N THR A 30 6.55 7.73 -11.38
CA THR A 30 5.45 7.64 -12.31
C THR A 30 4.16 7.16 -11.65
N ARG A 31 3.02 7.36 -12.34
CA ARG A 31 1.77 6.75 -11.94
C ARG A 31 1.86 5.21 -11.90
N ALA A 32 2.57 4.61 -12.84
CA ALA A 32 2.76 3.15 -12.86
C ALA A 32 3.46 2.65 -11.60
N ASP A 33 4.40 3.42 -11.03
CA ASP A 33 5.03 3.10 -9.75
C ASP A 33 4.04 3.16 -8.58
N CYS A 34 3.16 4.16 -8.59
CA CYS A 34 2.08 4.23 -7.59
C CYS A 34 1.14 3.02 -7.70
N GLU A 35 0.78 2.60 -8.90
CA GLU A 35 -0.05 1.41 -9.12
C GLU A 35 0.67 0.13 -8.71
N GLN A 36 1.97 0.00 -9.01
CA GLN A 36 2.80 -1.13 -8.58
C GLN A 36 2.84 -1.22 -7.05
N LEU A 37 3.11 -0.10 -6.38
CA LEU A 37 3.14 -0.02 -4.92
C LEU A 37 1.80 -0.44 -4.30
N VAL A 38 0.69 0.08 -4.83
CA VAL A 38 -0.66 -0.24 -4.35
C VAL A 38 -0.98 -1.72 -4.53
N ARG A 39 -0.69 -2.31 -5.70
CA ARG A 39 -0.91 -3.75 -5.95
C ARG A 39 -0.08 -4.62 -5.03
N ALA A 40 1.21 -4.31 -4.90
CA ALA A 40 2.12 -5.06 -4.01
C ALA A 40 1.68 -4.99 -2.55
N PHE A 41 1.24 -3.82 -2.08
CA PHE A 41 0.68 -3.66 -0.74
C PHE A 41 -0.57 -4.53 -0.54
N TYR A 42 -1.55 -4.47 -1.45
CA TYR A 42 -2.77 -5.29 -1.31
C TYR A 42 -2.50 -6.78 -1.45
N GLY A 43 -1.53 -7.20 -2.26
CA GLY A 43 -1.09 -8.59 -2.32
C GLY A 43 -0.66 -9.14 -0.96
N ARG A 44 -0.10 -8.29 -0.10
CA ARG A 44 0.27 -8.62 1.29
C ARG A 44 -0.89 -8.46 2.27
N ALA A 45 -1.61 -7.35 2.14
CA ALA A 45 -2.68 -7.00 3.08
C ALA A 45 -3.84 -7.99 3.04
N LEU A 46 -4.21 -8.53 1.88
CA LEU A 46 -5.31 -9.46 1.73
C LEU A 46 -5.07 -10.83 2.39
N VAL A 47 -3.79 -11.26 2.46
CA VAL A 47 -3.41 -12.54 3.09
C VAL A 47 -2.92 -12.38 4.52
N ASP A 48 -2.90 -11.15 5.03
CA ASP A 48 -2.43 -10.86 6.38
C ASP A 48 -3.40 -11.37 7.45
N PRO A 49 -2.94 -12.14 8.44
CA PRO A 49 -3.81 -12.76 9.44
C PRO A 49 -4.49 -11.75 10.38
N ILE A 50 -3.98 -10.52 10.47
CA ILE A 50 -4.51 -9.50 11.38
C ILE A 50 -5.54 -8.61 10.69
N ILE A 51 -5.29 -8.20 9.44
CA ILE A 51 -6.15 -7.23 8.73
C ILE A 51 -6.78 -7.78 7.44
N GLY A 52 -6.33 -8.93 6.91
CA GLY A 52 -6.79 -9.45 5.62
C GLY A 52 -8.30 -9.69 5.58
N TRP A 53 -8.86 -10.27 6.63
CA TRP A 53 -10.30 -10.52 6.74
C TRP A 53 -11.15 -9.24 6.66
N ILE A 54 -10.61 -8.09 7.08
CA ILE A 54 -11.30 -6.79 6.99
C ILE A 54 -11.53 -6.42 5.52
N PHE A 55 -10.55 -6.66 4.68
CA PHE A 55 -10.63 -6.39 3.24
C PHE A 55 -11.45 -7.45 2.50
N VAL A 56 -11.21 -8.73 2.80
CA VAL A 56 -11.81 -9.85 2.07
C VAL A 56 -13.27 -10.08 2.48
N ASP A 57 -13.52 -10.25 3.78
CA ASP A 57 -14.82 -10.69 4.28
C ASP A 57 -15.76 -9.52 4.55
N VAL A 58 -15.26 -8.43 5.11
CA VAL A 58 -16.08 -7.30 5.52
C VAL A 58 -16.23 -6.27 4.41
N ALA A 59 -15.13 -5.76 3.87
CA ALA A 59 -15.16 -4.76 2.80
C ALA A 59 -15.51 -5.38 1.45
N LYS A 60 -15.19 -6.66 1.23
CA LYS A 60 -15.31 -7.37 -0.06
C LYS A 60 -14.63 -6.58 -1.18
N LEU A 61 -13.39 -6.18 -0.91
CA LEU A 61 -12.62 -5.27 -1.74
C LEU A 61 -12.26 -5.93 -3.07
N ASP A 62 -12.72 -5.34 -4.17
CA ASP A 62 -12.18 -5.61 -5.50
C ASP A 62 -10.95 -4.71 -5.70
N VAL A 63 -9.76 -5.30 -5.56
CA VAL A 63 -8.49 -4.55 -5.61
C VAL A 63 -8.29 -3.92 -6.97
N GLU A 64 -8.51 -4.66 -8.06
CA GLU A 64 -8.25 -4.14 -9.41
C GLU A 64 -9.19 -2.99 -9.77
N ALA A 65 -10.43 -3.03 -9.32
CA ALA A 65 -11.36 -1.92 -9.47
C ALA A 65 -10.96 -0.68 -8.64
N HIS A 66 -10.22 -0.88 -7.54
CA HIS A 66 -9.82 0.19 -6.62
C HIS A 66 -8.42 0.76 -6.87
N VAL A 67 -7.51 -0.03 -7.47
CA VAL A 67 -6.13 0.39 -7.76
C VAL A 67 -6.07 1.75 -8.44
N PRO A 68 -6.85 2.06 -9.50
CA PRO A 68 -6.74 3.36 -10.19
C PRO A 68 -7.03 4.55 -9.27
N GLN A 69 -7.99 4.42 -8.35
CA GLN A 69 -8.36 5.49 -7.42
C GLN A 69 -7.32 5.68 -6.32
N ILE A 70 -6.83 4.58 -5.75
CA ILE A 70 -5.81 4.62 -4.69
C ILE A 70 -4.48 5.09 -5.27
N ALA A 71 -4.13 4.67 -6.48
CA ALA A 71 -2.95 5.16 -7.18
C ALA A 71 -3.06 6.68 -7.48
N SER A 72 -4.24 7.19 -7.85
CA SER A 72 -4.46 8.63 -8.03
C SER A 72 -4.24 9.42 -6.73
N PHE A 73 -4.63 8.86 -5.58
CA PHE A 73 -4.32 9.46 -4.28
C PHE A 73 -2.80 9.58 -4.08
N TRP A 74 -2.06 8.48 -4.24
CA TRP A 74 -0.60 8.49 -4.05
C TRP A 74 0.11 9.34 -5.10
N GLU A 75 -0.32 9.31 -6.35
CA GLU A 75 0.18 10.16 -7.43
C GLU A 75 0.02 11.65 -7.08
N THR A 76 -1.11 12.03 -6.52
CA THR A 76 -1.33 13.41 -6.07
C THR A 76 -0.37 13.82 -4.97
N ILE A 77 -0.12 12.93 -4.00
CA ILE A 77 0.76 13.21 -2.87
C ILE A 77 2.24 13.21 -3.25
N LEU A 78 2.65 12.26 -4.08
CA LEU A 78 4.06 11.99 -4.36
C LEU A 78 4.57 12.74 -5.59
N LEU A 79 3.70 12.97 -6.58
CA LEU A 79 4.07 13.55 -7.87
C LEU A 79 3.39 14.91 -8.12
N GLY A 80 2.56 15.39 -7.19
CA GLY A 80 1.87 16.68 -7.33
C GLY A 80 0.79 16.71 -8.39
N SER A 81 0.29 15.57 -8.86
CA SER A 81 -0.81 15.51 -9.81
C SER A 81 -2.11 16.01 -9.17
N ARG A 82 -3.11 16.37 -10.01
CA ARG A 82 -4.47 16.73 -9.55
C ARG A 82 -5.48 15.63 -9.89
N SER A 83 -5.03 14.38 -9.99
CA SER A 83 -5.84 13.25 -10.45
C SER A 83 -6.82 12.73 -9.40
N TYR A 84 -6.69 13.16 -8.14
CA TYR A 84 -7.46 12.66 -7.03
C TYR A 84 -8.54 13.63 -6.55
N ALA A 85 -9.81 13.20 -6.65
CA ALA A 85 -10.97 14.04 -6.31
C ALA A 85 -11.40 14.04 -4.83
N GLY A 86 -10.68 13.31 -3.98
CA GLY A 86 -11.00 13.28 -2.54
C GLY A 86 -11.86 12.06 -2.10
N GLY A 87 -12.27 11.94 -0.78
CA GLY A 87 -13.28 10.96 -0.26
C GLY A 87 -12.76 9.73 0.51
N ALA A 88 -11.45 9.55 0.84
CA ALA A 88 -10.95 8.33 1.53
C ALA A 88 -11.62 8.04 2.88
N PHE A 89 -12.09 9.05 3.58
CA PHE A 89 -12.57 8.85 4.95
C PHE A 89 -13.94 8.14 5.02
N ALA A 90 -14.88 8.48 4.14
CA ALA A 90 -16.25 7.97 4.20
C ALA A 90 -16.33 6.42 4.17
N PRO A 91 -15.59 5.70 3.29
CA PRO A 91 -15.55 4.24 3.32
C PRO A 91 -14.98 3.67 4.62
N HIS A 92 -13.98 4.32 5.20
CA HIS A 92 -13.41 3.87 6.46
C HIS A 92 -14.37 4.08 7.63
N ALA A 93 -15.17 5.15 7.60
CA ALA A 93 -16.24 5.37 8.57
C ALA A 93 -17.34 4.30 8.43
N ALA A 94 -17.78 3.99 7.21
CA ALA A 94 -18.74 2.92 6.94
C ALA A 94 -18.20 1.55 7.34
N LEU A 95 -16.93 1.28 7.08
CA LEU A 95 -16.27 0.04 7.51
C LEU A 95 -16.18 -0.04 9.04
N ASN A 96 -15.84 1.07 9.71
CA ASN A 96 -15.76 1.13 11.18
C ASN A 96 -17.12 0.90 11.87
N ALA A 97 -18.24 1.26 11.22
CA ALA A 97 -19.58 0.95 11.69
C ALA A 97 -19.89 -0.56 11.63
N ARG A 98 -19.27 -1.31 10.72
CA ARG A 98 -19.44 -2.76 10.57
C ARG A 98 -18.45 -3.56 11.42
N VAL A 99 -17.21 -3.09 11.46
CA VAL A 99 -16.13 -3.69 12.25
C VAL A 99 -15.30 -2.57 12.88
N ARG A 100 -15.26 -2.53 14.21
CA ARG A 100 -14.54 -1.48 14.93
C ARG A 100 -13.04 -1.52 14.61
N LEU A 101 -12.57 -0.54 13.84
CA LEU A 101 -11.16 -0.39 13.50
C LEU A 101 -10.39 0.09 14.74
N ARG A 102 -9.46 -0.73 15.22
CA ARG A 102 -8.65 -0.46 16.42
C ARG A 102 -7.25 0.01 16.02
N ALA A 103 -6.52 0.60 16.98
CA ALA A 103 -5.14 1.05 16.79
C ALA A 103 -4.25 -0.03 16.15
N GLY A 104 -4.30 -1.27 16.65
CA GLY A 104 -3.51 -2.38 16.10
C GLY A 104 -3.78 -2.69 14.63
N HIS A 105 -4.99 -2.44 14.11
CA HIS A 105 -5.28 -2.59 12.68
C HIS A 105 -4.53 -1.52 11.84
N PHE A 106 -4.48 -0.28 12.32
CA PHE A 106 -3.73 0.81 11.67
C PHE A 106 -2.22 0.60 11.77
N GLU A 107 -1.72 0.13 12.91
CA GLU A 107 -0.31 -0.20 13.11
C GLU A 107 0.13 -1.31 12.15
N ARG A 108 -0.69 -2.37 12.02
CA ARG A 108 -0.40 -3.47 11.08
C ARG A 108 -0.42 -3.00 9.63
N TRP A 109 -1.42 -2.20 9.26
CA TRP A 109 -1.50 -1.58 7.94
C TRP A 109 -0.25 -0.76 7.62
N LEU A 110 0.20 0.09 8.54
CA LEU A 110 1.42 0.88 8.41
C LEU A 110 2.69 0.03 8.29
N ALA A 111 2.78 -1.04 9.08
CA ALA A 111 3.93 -1.96 9.01
C ALA A 111 4.04 -2.61 7.64
N LEU A 112 2.92 -3.11 7.08
CA LEU A 112 2.88 -3.69 5.75
C LEU A 112 3.18 -2.67 4.66
N TRP A 113 2.62 -1.44 4.79
CA TRP A 113 2.88 -0.37 3.84
C TRP A 113 4.36 -0.02 3.78
N ARG A 114 4.99 0.23 4.93
CA ARG A 114 6.42 0.55 5.03
C ARG A 114 7.28 -0.55 4.42
N ALA A 115 7.05 -1.79 4.81
CA ALA A 115 7.78 -2.93 4.26
C ALA A 115 7.64 -3.04 2.73
N THR A 116 6.47 -2.71 2.18
CA THR A 116 6.24 -2.74 0.74
C THR A 116 6.99 -1.59 0.04
N VAL A 117 6.98 -0.39 0.62
CA VAL A 117 7.75 0.74 0.07
C VAL A 117 9.24 0.42 0.08
N ASP A 118 9.78 -0.03 1.23
CA ASP A 118 11.21 -0.32 1.40
C ASP A 118 11.72 -1.44 0.48
N GLU A 119 10.84 -2.36 0.07
CA GLU A 119 11.19 -3.44 -0.85
C GLU A 119 11.22 -2.99 -2.31
N LEU A 120 10.42 -2.01 -2.68
CA LEU A 120 10.24 -1.62 -4.08
C LEU A 120 10.96 -0.34 -4.46
N PHE A 121 11.14 0.59 -3.52
CA PHE A 121 11.58 1.95 -3.82
C PHE A 121 12.51 2.53 -2.76
N VAL A 122 13.43 3.38 -3.20
CA VAL A 122 14.34 4.15 -2.34
C VAL A 122 14.42 5.58 -2.88
N GLY A 123 14.26 6.59 -2.01
CA GLY A 123 14.37 7.98 -2.36
C GLY A 123 13.44 8.88 -1.56
N GLU A 124 13.40 10.16 -1.90
CA GLU A 124 12.62 11.16 -1.17
C GLU A 124 11.11 10.88 -1.22
N ARG A 125 10.60 10.42 -2.36
CA ARG A 125 9.19 10.10 -2.53
C ARG A 125 8.81 8.81 -1.83
N ALA A 126 9.71 7.82 -1.76
CA ALA A 126 9.53 6.63 -0.94
C ALA A 126 9.39 7.00 0.56
N GLU A 127 10.25 7.89 1.07
CA GLU A 127 10.15 8.39 2.45
C GLU A 127 8.87 9.22 2.66
N LEU A 128 8.50 10.06 1.68
CA LEU A 128 7.25 10.81 1.70
C LEU A 128 6.02 9.87 1.75
N ALA A 129 6.04 8.78 0.99
CA ALA A 129 4.96 7.77 1.01
C ALA A 129 4.78 7.16 2.41
N LYS A 130 5.88 6.81 3.08
CA LYS A 130 5.85 6.26 4.45
C LYS A 130 5.37 7.28 5.47
N SER A 131 5.87 8.50 5.42
CA SER A 131 5.51 9.57 6.35
C SER A 131 4.06 10.03 6.14
N HIS A 132 3.60 10.09 4.88
CA HIS A 132 2.21 10.46 4.58
C HIS A 132 1.21 9.38 5.01
N ALA A 133 1.54 8.11 4.81
CA ALA A 133 0.73 6.99 5.30
C ALA A 133 0.52 7.06 6.82
N LEU A 134 1.57 7.40 7.58
CA LEU A 134 1.46 7.61 9.03
C LEU A 134 0.47 8.74 9.37
N ARG A 135 0.56 9.89 8.68
CA ARG A 135 -0.37 11.02 8.90
C ARG A 135 -1.82 10.64 8.62
N VAL A 136 -2.05 9.91 7.51
CA VAL A 136 -3.39 9.44 7.14
C VAL A 136 -3.95 8.47 8.17
N ALA A 137 -3.17 7.46 8.58
CA ALA A 137 -3.58 6.49 9.60
C ALA A 137 -3.94 7.18 10.92
N GLN A 138 -3.11 8.11 11.39
CA GLN A 138 -3.38 8.87 12.60
C GLN A 138 -4.62 9.76 12.48
N ALA A 139 -4.82 10.42 11.33
CA ALA A 139 -5.99 11.25 11.09
C ALA A 139 -7.28 10.43 11.09
N PHE A 140 -7.27 9.27 10.42
CA PHE A 140 -8.43 8.36 10.39
C PHE A 140 -8.72 7.79 11.77
N GLN A 141 -7.71 7.33 12.50
CA GLN A 141 -7.86 6.80 13.84
C GLN A 141 -8.50 7.85 14.78
N ARG A 142 -8.00 9.08 14.79
CA ARG A 142 -8.59 10.16 15.59
C ARG A 142 -10.04 10.43 15.23
N ARG A 143 -10.36 10.54 13.94
CA ARG A 143 -11.73 10.82 13.48
C ARG A 143 -12.71 9.69 13.78
N LEU A 144 -12.27 8.43 13.68
CA LEU A 144 -13.11 7.25 13.97
C LEU A 144 -13.33 7.03 15.47
N GLN A 145 -12.47 7.57 16.32
CA GLN A 145 -12.57 7.47 17.78
C GLN A 145 -13.25 8.70 18.41
N ALA A 146 -13.43 9.79 17.65
CA ALA A 146 -14.12 10.99 18.15
C ALA A 146 -15.60 10.67 18.45
N PRO A 147 -16.15 11.13 19.58
CA PRO A 147 -17.58 11.02 19.85
C PRO A 147 -18.39 11.75 18.75
N ALA A 148 -19.55 11.20 18.41
CA ALA A 148 -20.38 11.71 17.30
C ALA A 148 -20.77 13.20 17.40
N SER A 149 -20.75 13.77 18.60
CA SER A 149 -21.05 15.20 18.84
C SER A 149 -19.92 16.15 18.43
N ALA A 150 -18.69 15.66 18.20
CA ALA A 150 -17.55 16.49 17.81
C ALA A 150 -17.33 16.55 16.28
N ALA A 151 -18.04 15.73 15.51
CA ALA A 151 -17.83 15.59 14.08
C ALA A 151 -18.49 16.73 13.25
N ASP A 152 -19.40 17.51 13.84
CA ASP A 152 -20.20 18.52 13.09
C ASP A 152 -19.65 19.96 13.18
N SER A 153 -18.59 20.19 13.96
CA SER A 153 -18.11 21.55 14.25
C SER A 153 -16.81 21.99 13.58
N THR A 154 -16.19 21.18 12.72
CA THR A 154 -14.94 21.54 12.04
C THR A 154 -14.96 21.24 10.55
N LEU A 155 -15.85 21.92 9.82
CA LEU A 155 -15.70 22.15 8.38
C LEU A 155 -14.75 23.34 8.18
N ALA A 156 -13.45 23.14 8.33
CA ALA A 156 -12.47 24.08 7.80
C ALA A 156 -12.26 23.79 6.30
N PRO A 157 -12.26 24.80 5.42
CA PRO A 157 -12.04 24.62 4.00
C PRO A 157 -10.57 24.22 3.77
N GLY A 158 -10.34 23.00 3.32
CA GLY A 158 -9.01 22.43 3.06
C GLY A 158 -8.86 20.97 3.44
N GLY A 159 -9.87 20.36 4.04
CA GLY A 159 -9.86 18.93 4.37
C GLY A 159 -10.01 18.03 3.14
N LEU A 160 -9.10 17.08 2.98
CA LEU A 160 -9.12 16.03 1.95
C LEU A 160 -10.45 15.26 2.01
N SER A 161 -11.36 15.61 1.13
CA SER A 161 -12.67 14.94 0.98
C SER A 161 -12.56 13.89 -0.13
N VAL A 162 -12.69 12.61 0.19
CA VAL A 162 -12.59 11.48 -0.76
C VAL A 162 -13.90 10.69 -0.76
N THR A 163 -14.63 10.70 -1.86
CA THR A 163 -15.89 9.94 -2.02
C THR A 163 -15.64 8.58 -2.66
N TRP A 164 -15.99 7.51 -1.97
CA TRP A 164 -16.08 6.17 -2.55
C TRP A 164 -17.43 6.03 -3.24
N HIS A 165 -17.42 5.72 -4.51
CA HIS A 165 -18.63 5.22 -5.18
C HIS A 165 -18.61 3.70 -5.12
N ALA A 166 -19.57 3.11 -4.43
CA ALA A 166 -19.84 1.69 -4.58
C ALA A 166 -20.22 1.40 -6.04
N PRO A 167 -19.75 0.31 -6.65
CA PRO A 167 -20.15 -0.05 -7.99
C PRO A 167 -21.69 -0.20 -8.07
N PRO A 168 -22.33 0.18 -9.20
CA PRO A 168 -23.75 0.08 -9.36
C PRO A 168 -24.20 -1.38 -9.17
N GLN A 169 -25.20 -1.59 -8.32
CA GLN A 169 -25.82 -2.89 -8.12
C GLN A 169 -26.44 -3.33 -9.44
N VAL A 170 -25.89 -4.38 -10.04
CA VAL A 170 -26.52 -5.03 -11.21
C VAL A 170 -27.83 -5.66 -10.72
N ARG A 171 -28.96 -5.05 -11.07
CA ARG A 171 -30.28 -5.62 -10.85
C ARG A 171 -30.37 -6.91 -11.67
N LYS A 172 -30.39 -8.06 -10.99
CA LYS A 172 -30.80 -9.32 -11.62
C LYS A 172 -32.26 -9.18 -11.96
N ASN A 173 -32.59 -8.95 -13.24
CA ASN A 173 -33.95 -9.10 -13.75
C ASN A 173 -34.34 -10.57 -13.60
N SER A 174 -35.21 -10.89 -12.64
CA SER A 174 -35.93 -12.14 -12.60
C SER A 174 -36.99 -12.10 -13.70
N THR A 175 -36.71 -12.77 -14.81
CA THR A 175 -37.71 -13.08 -15.81
C THR A 175 -38.54 -14.24 -15.23
N ARG A 176 -39.75 -13.95 -14.80
CA ARG A 176 -40.80 -14.99 -14.59
C ARG A 176 -41.36 -15.32 -15.96
N SER A 177 -41.35 -16.57 -16.29
CA SER A 177 -42.34 -17.26 -17.16
C SER A 177 -43.08 -18.27 -16.33
#